data_588c40b814cd077b5cadb4dba5c7b907
#
_entry.id   588c40b814cd077b5cadb4dba5c7b907
#
_cell.length_a   1.000
_cell.length_b   1.000
_cell.length_c   1.000
_cell.angle_alpha   90.00
_cell.angle_beta   90.00
_cell.angle_gamma   90.00
#
_symmetry.space_group_name_H-M   'P 1'
#
loop_
_entity.id
_entity.type
_entity.pdbx_description
1 polymer ?
#
loop_
_entity_poly.entity_id
_entity_poly.type
_entity_poly.pdbx_seq_one_letter_code
_entity_poly.pdbx_strand_id
1 'polypeptide(L)'
;MAGLNYSLWYYYDRIQSHYYNFNLFPCMILTSDAAILCSSDYQNGIFIKSPDVVQLLWNQFISYKEQCSLFFRPAPLTPENHKAVIDSMFDTFYDQNDLIGIQPEPCLTPFFTGNLLHEIFNYDLPQADAILAAAEQAFQMNMVKIQNEQFLIYSTREGLLQFAKTGLTDEIPEIFYHPLTVEQRIEILNGVRQCCETGVYRFLQKPLSHLPHNLHFCIRGTMGSMVFRNNTGQIIVLNIEETCLVSIFRDYLEHMNPASYCSTEKATELVDQIINDLQNNRI
;
A
#
# COMPACT_ATOMS: atom_id res chain seq x y z
N MET A 1 15.38 -13.81 8.69
CA MET A 1 15.12 -12.69 7.75
C MET A 1 14.51 -13.25 6.49
N ALA A 2 13.21 -13.18 6.34
CA ALA A 2 12.56 -13.39 5.06
C ALA A 2 12.28 -12.01 4.45
N GLY A 3 13.38 -11.30 4.12
CA GLY A 3 13.25 -10.14 3.25
C GLY A 3 12.72 -10.63 1.90
N LEU A 4 11.89 -9.85 1.22
CA LEU A 4 11.53 -10.10 -0.16
C LEU A 4 12.82 -10.01 -1.00
N ASN A 5 13.55 -11.12 -1.11
CA ASN A 5 14.66 -11.27 -2.07
C ASN A 5 14.13 -11.42 -3.51
N TYR A 6 13.12 -10.64 -3.81
CA TYR A 6 12.45 -10.66 -5.10
C TYR A 6 12.39 -9.23 -5.65
N SER A 7 12.83 -9.05 -6.88
CA SER A 7 12.66 -7.80 -7.63
C SER A 7 12.03 -8.09 -8.96
N LEU A 8 10.98 -7.37 -9.29
CA LEU A 8 10.29 -7.45 -10.56
C LEU A 8 10.79 -6.32 -11.45
N TRP A 9 11.18 -6.68 -12.66
CA TRP A 9 11.64 -5.76 -13.68
C TRP A 9 10.75 -5.86 -14.90
N TYR A 10 10.51 -4.77 -15.59
CA TYR A 10 9.70 -4.72 -16.80
C TYR A 10 10.41 -3.95 -17.89
N TYR A 11 10.01 -4.22 -19.12
CA TYR A 11 10.55 -3.60 -20.31
C TYR A 11 9.43 -3.44 -21.33
N TYR A 12 9.33 -2.27 -21.92
CA TYR A 12 8.39 -2.02 -23.00
C TYR A 12 9.06 -2.19 -24.33
N ASP A 13 8.52 -3.06 -25.16
CA ASP A 13 8.96 -3.24 -26.53
C ASP A 13 7.77 -3.30 -27.49
N ARG A 14 8.05 -3.07 -28.78
CA ARG A 14 7.05 -3.26 -29.81
C ARG A 14 6.81 -4.77 -29.97
N ILE A 15 5.65 -5.23 -29.56
CA ILE A 15 5.24 -6.65 -29.64
C ILE A 15 5.48 -7.22 -31.05
N GLN A 16 5.33 -6.40 -32.10
CA GLN A 16 5.58 -6.80 -33.47
C GLN A 16 7.02 -7.21 -33.76
N SER A 17 8.02 -6.72 -33.05
CA SER A 17 9.42 -7.11 -33.23
C SER A 17 9.72 -8.53 -32.75
N HIS A 18 8.94 -9.03 -31.80
CA HIS A 18 9.11 -10.39 -31.24
C HIS A 18 8.36 -11.48 -32.00
N TYR A 19 7.32 -11.13 -32.74
CA TYR A 19 6.53 -12.10 -33.51
C TYR A 19 7.34 -12.76 -34.66
N TYR A 20 8.39 -12.11 -35.12
CA TYR A 20 9.25 -12.62 -36.21
C TYR A 20 10.45 -13.43 -35.72
N ASN A 21 10.72 -13.44 -34.43
CA ASN A 21 11.75 -14.30 -33.86
C ASN A 21 11.09 -15.60 -33.41
N PHE A 22 11.47 -16.73 -34.06
CA PHE A 22 11.06 -18.07 -33.71
C PHE A 22 11.55 -18.41 -32.30
N ASN A 23 10.90 -17.87 -31.28
CA ASN A 23 11.26 -18.11 -29.89
C ASN A 23 10.41 -19.26 -29.35
N LEU A 24 10.90 -20.49 -29.56
CA LEU A 24 10.26 -21.73 -29.09
C LEU A 24 10.21 -21.78 -27.53
N PHE A 25 11.16 -21.13 -26.87
CA PHE A 25 11.34 -21.14 -25.41
C PHE A 25 11.50 -19.71 -24.90
N PRO A 26 10.39 -18.95 -24.80
CA PRO A 26 10.45 -17.54 -24.38
C PRO A 26 10.71 -17.37 -22.88
N CYS A 27 10.53 -18.42 -22.09
CA CYS A 27 10.73 -18.38 -20.65
C CYS A 27 12.07 -19.01 -20.27
N MET A 28 12.78 -18.36 -19.35
CA MET A 28 14.08 -18.81 -18.88
C MET A 28 14.16 -18.76 -17.37
N ILE A 29 14.64 -19.83 -16.75
CA ILE A 29 14.99 -19.90 -15.33
C ILE A 29 16.49 -20.14 -15.24
N LEU A 30 17.21 -19.25 -14.56
CA LEU A 30 18.66 -19.35 -14.38
C LEU A 30 19.00 -19.53 -12.91
N THR A 31 19.94 -20.45 -12.66
CA THR A 31 20.64 -20.60 -11.39
C THR A 31 22.14 -20.43 -11.61
N SER A 32 22.94 -20.49 -10.55
CA SER A 32 24.41 -20.40 -10.68
C SER A 32 25.05 -21.48 -11.52
N ASP A 33 24.40 -22.63 -11.65
CA ASP A 33 24.98 -23.87 -12.23
C ASP A 33 24.11 -24.55 -13.30
N ALA A 34 22.89 -24.06 -13.52
CA ALA A 34 21.95 -24.64 -14.46
C ALA A 34 21.01 -23.60 -15.06
N ALA A 35 20.40 -23.92 -16.18
CA ALA A 35 19.34 -23.16 -16.82
C ALA A 35 18.21 -24.07 -17.30
N ILE A 36 16.99 -23.53 -17.28
CA ILE A 36 15.83 -24.11 -17.94
C ILE A 36 15.33 -23.10 -18.96
N LEU A 37 15.20 -23.50 -20.21
CA LEU A 37 14.49 -22.77 -21.25
C LEU A 37 13.16 -23.47 -21.48
N CYS A 38 12.04 -22.81 -21.39
CA CYS A 38 10.72 -23.44 -21.50
C CYS A 38 9.74 -22.64 -22.37
N SER A 39 8.76 -23.38 -22.88
CA SER A 39 7.64 -22.81 -23.62
C SER A 39 6.78 -21.89 -22.72
N SER A 40 5.98 -21.03 -23.33
CA SER A 40 5.13 -20.07 -22.60
C SER A 40 4.08 -20.73 -21.70
N ASP A 41 3.70 -21.97 -21.98
CA ASP A 41 2.78 -22.77 -21.17
C ASP A 41 3.49 -23.65 -20.11
N TYR A 42 4.84 -23.59 -20.05
CA TYR A 42 5.71 -24.35 -19.16
C TYR A 42 5.60 -25.89 -19.30
N GLN A 43 5.00 -26.39 -20.39
CA GLN A 43 4.83 -27.83 -20.60
C GLN A 43 6.04 -28.50 -21.26
N ASN A 44 6.84 -27.73 -21.99
CA ASN A 44 8.02 -28.23 -22.70
C ASN A 44 9.22 -27.35 -22.36
N GLY A 45 10.39 -27.98 -22.26
CA GLY A 45 11.60 -27.23 -21.95
C GLY A 45 12.88 -28.03 -22.15
N ILE A 46 13.98 -27.33 -22.09
CA ILE A 46 15.35 -27.89 -22.17
C ILE A 46 16.07 -27.54 -20.87
N PHE A 47 16.60 -28.58 -20.22
CA PHE A 47 17.45 -28.44 -19.05
C PHE A 47 18.91 -28.41 -19.46
N ILE A 48 19.68 -27.43 -19.04
CA ILE A 48 21.07 -27.16 -19.43
C ILE A 48 21.95 -27.13 -18.18
N LYS A 49 23.01 -27.94 -18.18
CA LYS A 49 24.03 -27.96 -17.09
C LYS A 49 25.44 -27.60 -17.60
N SER A 50 25.60 -27.21 -18.85
CA SER A 50 26.89 -26.77 -19.39
C SER A 50 27.27 -25.39 -18.78
N PRO A 51 28.41 -25.30 -18.07
CA PRO A 51 28.84 -24.03 -17.46
C PRO A 51 28.98 -22.90 -18.48
N ASP A 52 29.52 -23.18 -19.65
CA ASP A 52 29.74 -22.17 -20.69
C ASP A 52 28.39 -21.62 -21.22
N VAL A 53 27.41 -22.51 -21.41
CA VAL A 53 26.08 -22.12 -21.87
C VAL A 53 25.33 -21.35 -20.77
N VAL A 54 25.41 -21.80 -19.53
CA VAL A 54 24.82 -21.08 -18.41
C VAL A 54 25.41 -19.68 -18.26
N GLN A 55 26.73 -19.55 -18.39
CA GLN A 55 27.40 -18.23 -18.35
C GLN A 55 26.97 -17.33 -19.51
N LEU A 56 26.83 -17.90 -20.72
CA LEU A 56 26.32 -17.14 -21.88
C LEU A 56 24.90 -16.60 -21.61
N LEU A 57 23.99 -17.44 -21.07
CA LEU A 57 22.64 -17.06 -20.74
C LEU A 57 22.59 -16.02 -19.63
N TRP A 58 23.48 -16.11 -18.64
CA TRP A 58 23.63 -15.08 -17.61
C TRP A 58 24.04 -13.72 -18.19
N ASN A 59 25.03 -13.71 -19.08
CA ASN A 59 25.47 -12.47 -19.73
C ASN A 59 24.32 -11.84 -20.54
N GLN A 60 23.56 -12.66 -21.23
CA GLN A 60 22.38 -12.20 -21.97
C GLN A 60 21.29 -11.65 -21.04
N PHE A 61 20.99 -12.35 -19.93
CA PHE A 61 20.04 -11.88 -18.92
C PHE A 61 20.44 -10.52 -18.34
N ILE A 62 21.72 -10.34 -17.99
CA ILE A 62 22.21 -9.06 -17.46
C ILE A 62 22.03 -7.94 -18.49
N SER A 63 22.38 -8.19 -19.76
CA SER A 63 22.21 -7.22 -20.83
C SER A 63 20.74 -6.81 -21.05
N TYR A 64 19.79 -7.76 -20.92
CA TYR A 64 18.36 -7.43 -20.95
C TYR A 64 17.94 -6.63 -19.72
N LYS A 65 18.40 -7.05 -18.53
CA LYS A 65 18.07 -6.38 -17.28
C LYS A 65 18.52 -4.91 -17.26
N GLU A 66 19.65 -4.59 -17.91
CA GLU A 66 20.13 -3.18 -18.06
C GLU A 66 19.16 -2.29 -18.86
N GLN A 67 18.30 -2.88 -19.69
CA GLN A 67 17.28 -2.18 -20.46
C GLN A 67 15.93 -2.12 -19.72
N CYS A 68 15.79 -2.85 -18.62
CA CYS A 68 14.56 -2.94 -17.88
C CYS A 68 14.48 -1.86 -16.80
N SER A 69 13.27 -1.42 -16.54
CA SER A 69 12.93 -0.59 -15.37
C SER A 69 12.47 -1.46 -14.22
N LEU A 70 12.78 -1.05 -13.01
CA LEU A 70 12.30 -1.74 -11.82
C LEU A 70 10.81 -1.47 -11.66
N PHE A 71 10.03 -2.55 -11.49
CA PHE A 71 8.57 -2.45 -11.37
C PHE A 71 8.15 -1.91 -10.00
N PHE A 72 8.79 -2.37 -8.94
CA PHE A 72 8.61 -1.85 -7.59
C PHE A 72 9.89 -1.99 -6.76
N ARG A 73 10.03 -1.11 -5.78
CA ARG A 73 11.13 -1.15 -4.80
C ARG A 73 10.57 -1.54 -3.45
N PRO A 74 10.87 -2.74 -2.93
CA PRO A 74 10.52 -3.07 -1.57
C PRO A 74 11.39 -2.26 -0.61
N ALA A 75 10.76 -1.54 0.30
CA ALA A 75 11.42 -0.85 1.40
C ALA A 75 10.89 -1.43 2.71
N PRO A 76 11.56 -2.43 3.31
CA PRO A 76 11.19 -2.90 4.64
C PRO A 76 11.41 -1.77 5.64
N LEU A 77 10.38 -1.45 6.42
CA LEU A 77 10.51 -0.50 7.51
C LEU A 77 11.26 -1.18 8.67
N THR A 78 12.51 -0.76 8.89
CA THR A 78 13.33 -1.22 10.03
C THR A 78 13.66 -0.05 10.95
N PRO A 79 14.00 -0.27 12.22
CA PRO A 79 14.39 0.82 13.12
C PRO A 79 15.55 1.69 12.59
N GLU A 80 16.45 1.11 11.80
CA GLU A 80 17.61 1.80 11.26
C GLU A 80 17.31 2.66 10.04
N ASN A 81 16.31 2.27 9.23
CA ASN A 81 15.96 2.96 7.99
C ASN A 81 14.60 3.66 8.04
N HIS A 82 13.88 3.59 9.18
CA HIS A 82 12.54 4.13 9.28
C HIS A 82 12.47 5.61 8.87
N LYS A 83 13.47 6.42 9.22
CA LYS A 83 13.50 7.82 8.79
C LYS A 83 13.57 7.96 7.27
N ALA A 84 14.45 7.22 6.60
CA ALA A 84 14.60 7.28 5.15
C ALA A 84 13.35 6.78 4.42
N VAL A 85 12.67 5.75 4.96
CA VAL A 85 11.41 5.24 4.42
C VAL A 85 10.29 6.25 4.64
N ILE A 86 10.21 6.84 5.83
CA ILE A 86 9.27 7.90 6.17
C ILE A 86 9.52 9.12 5.26
N ASP A 87 10.75 9.59 5.13
CA ASP A 87 11.10 10.71 4.23
C ASP A 87 10.67 10.37 2.79
N SER A 88 10.96 9.18 2.28
CA SER A 88 10.53 8.73 0.95
C SER A 88 9.00 8.63 0.80
N MET A 89 8.30 8.22 1.85
CA MET A 89 6.83 8.26 1.88
C MET A 89 6.35 9.71 1.89
N PHE A 90 6.98 10.58 2.66
CA PHE A 90 6.63 11.99 2.76
C PHE A 90 6.97 12.79 1.51
N ASP A 91 8.06 12.52 0.82
CA ASP A 91 8.34 13.14 -0.48
C ASP A 91 7.21 12.87 -1.48
N THR A 92 6.59 11.70 -1.40
CA THR A 92 5.36 11.39 -2.14
C THR A 92 4.12 12.09 -1.55
N PHE A 93 4.12 12.47 -0.26
CA PHE A 93 3.01 13.19 0.37
C PHE A 93 3.01 14.70 0.05
N TYR A 94 4.17 15.30 -0.22
CA TYR A 94 4.29 16.73 -0.56
C TYR A 94 3.73 17.08 -1.94
N ASP A 95 3.43 16.09 -2.77
CA ASP A 95 2.78 16.34 -4.05
C ASP A 95 1.34 16.84 -3.82
N GLN A 96 0.94 17.87 -4.56
CA GLN A 96 -0.41 18.46 -4.54
C GLN A 96 -1.46 17.55 -5.20
N ASN A 97 -1.07 16.37 -5.65
CA ASN A 97 -1.94 15.43 -6.32
C ASN A 97 -3.00 14.86 -5.37
N ASP A 98 -4.15 14.53 -5.95
CA ASP A 98 -5.21 13.78 -5.31
C ASP A 98 -4.72 12.39 -4.84
N LEU A 99 -5.40 11.86 -3.84
CA LEU A 99 -5.17 10.51 -3.32
C LEU A 99 -6.43 9.68 -3.53
N ILE A 100 -6.28 8.56 -4.19
CA ILE A 100 -7.32 7.53 -4.27
C ILE A 100 -6.77 6.20 -3.79
N GLY A 101 -7.53 5.47 -2.96
CA GLY A 101 -7.03 4.21 -2.40
C GLY A 101 -8.12 3.23 -2.01
N ILE A 102 -7.67 2.01 -1.75
CA ILE A 102 -8.47 0.93 -1.19
C ILE A 102 -7.65 0.23 -0.09
N GLN A 103 -8.24 0.08 1.07
CA GLN A 103 -7.56 -0.48 2.25
C GLN A 103 -8.59 -1.06 3.24
N PRO A 104 -8.20 -2.01 4.11
CA PRO A 104 -9.13 -2.58 5.08
C PRO A 104 -9.71 -1.55 6.05
N GLU A 105 -8.85 -0.75 6.65
CA GLU A 105 -9.18 0.34 7.58
C GLU A 105 -9.29 1.66 6.80
N PRO A 106 -10.20 2.59 7.13
CA PRO A 106 -10.15 3.93 6.55
C PRO A 106 -8.85 4.63 6.94
N CYS A 107 -8.37 5.55 6.11
CA CYS A 107 -7.17 6.32 6.43
C CYS A 107 -7.45 7.21 7.67
N LEU A 108 -6.86 6.87 8.81
CA LEU A 108 -7.11 7.53 10.09
C LEU A 108 -6.07 8.60 10.41
N THR A 109 -4.90 8.53 9.78
CA THR A 109 -3.78 9.45 10.02
C THR A 109 -4.11 10.94 9.85
N PRO A 110 -5.02 11.36 8.94
CA PRO A 110 -5.41 12.76 8.84
C PRO A 110 -6.02 13.34 10.12
N PHE A 111 -6.58 12.49 10.97
CA PHE A 111 -7.22 12.91 12.24
C PHE A 111 -6.27 12.92 13.43
N PHE A 112 -5.04 12.39 13.26
CA PHE A 112 -4.00 12.43 14.29
C PHE A 112 -3.29 13.79 14.28
N THR A 113 -4.01 14.85 14.63
CA THR A 113 -3.53 16.23 14.54
C THR A 113 -3.45 16.89 15.90
N GLY A 114 -2.64 17.96 16.01
CA GLY A 114 -2.54 18.77 17.21
C GLY A 114 -2.17 17.98 18.46
N ASN A 115 -2.88 18.23 19.56
CA ASN A 115 -2.59 17.63 20.86
C ASN A 115 -2.70 16.10 20.85
N LEU A 116 -3.63 15.53 20.07
CA LEU A 116 -3.84 14.09 20.03
C LEU A 116 -2.56 13.36 19.62
N LEU A 117 -1.89 13.80 18.55
CA LEU A 117 -0.66 13.15 18.09
C LEU A 117 0.43 13.20 19.16
N HIS A 118 0.58 14.35 19.85
CA HIS A 118 1.53 14.48 20.96
C HIS A 118 1.21 13.59 22.16
N GLU A 119 -0.06 13.39 22.47
CA GLU A 119 -0.49 12.54 23.60
C GLU A 119 -0.21 11.06 23.36
N ILE A 120 -0.35 10.61 22.12
CA ILE A 120 -0.19 9.17 21.81
C ILE A 120 1.22 8.81 21.36
N PHE A 121 2.04 9.78 20.95
CA PHE A 121 3.36 9.53 20.37
C PHE A 121 4.35 8.90 21.36
N ASN A 122 5.15 7.95 20.89
CA ASN A 122 6.19 7.31 21.69
C ASN A 122 7.49 8.11 21.64
N TYR A 123 7.75 8.90 22.67
CA TYR A 123 8.96 9.75 22.79
C TYR A 123 10.24 8.97 23.11
N ASP A 124 10.17 7.68 23.41
CA ASP A 124 11.36 6.85 23.66
C ASP A 124 12.10 6.45 22.37
N LEU A 125 11.60 6.85 21.23
CA LEU A 125 12.19 6.52 19.93
C LEU A 125 13.43 7.36 19.65
N PRO A 126 14.44 6.80 18.98
CA PRO A 126 15.54 7.58 18.41
C PRO A 126 14.99 8.63 17.43
N GLN A 127 15.43 9.88 17.55
CA GLN A 127 14.98 11.00 16.70
C GLN A 127 13.47 11.31 16.81
N ALA A 128 12.87 11.07 17.98
CA ALA A 128 11.45 11.25 18.24
C ALA A 128 10.90 12.58 17.70
N ASP A 129 11.55 13.71 18.03
CA ASP A 129 11.11 15.05 17.61
C ASP A 129 11.07 15.20 16.08
N ALA A 130 12.05 14.65 15.37
CA ALA A 130 12.11 14.73 13.91
C ALA A 130 11.01 13.86 13.26
N ILE A 131 10.74 12.68 13.82
CA ILE A 131 9.69 11.79 13.37
C ILE A 131 8.32 12.43 13.61
N LEU A 132 8.10 12.99 14.80
CA LEU A 132 6.86 13.65 15.16
C LEU A 132 6.58 14.84 14.23
N ALA A 133 7.55 15.73 14.04
CA ALA A 133 7.40 16.89 13.14
C ALA A 133 7.06 16.47 11.69
N ALA A 134 7.71 15.42 11.19
CA ALA A 134 7.40 14.88 9.86
C ALA A 134 5.99 14.28 9.79
N ALA A 135 5.56 13.56 10.82
CA ALA A 135 4.22 12.98 10.91
C ALA A 135 3.14 14.08 10.96
N GLU A 136 3.32 15.13 11.80
CA GLU A 136 2.41 16.28 11.88
C GLU A 136 2.21 16.93 10.52
N GLN A 137 3.29 17.20 9.81
CA GLN A 137 3.24 17.83 8.50
C GLN A 137 2.47 16.97 7.50
N ALA A 138 2.75 15.66 7.44
CA ALA A 138 2.08 14.74 6.52
C ALA A 138 0.58 14.59 6.83
N PHE A 139 0.22 14.46 8.10
CA PHE A 139 -1.16 14.29 8.51
C PHE A 139 -1.98 15.58 8.26
N GLN A 140 -1.38 16.74 8.51
CA GLN A 140 -1.98 18.01 8.18
C GLN A 140 -2.22 18.16 6.67
N MET A 141 -1.27 17.75 5.83
CA MET A 141 -1.45 17.77 4.37
C MET A 141 -2.57 16.85 3.92
N ASN A 142 -2.68 15.65 4.48
CA ASN A 142 -3.80 14.75 4.18
C ASN A 142 -5.14 15.35 4.59
N MET A 143 -5.21 16.05 5.74
CA MET A 143 -6.42 16.75 6.15
C MET A 143 -6.81 17.86 5.17
N VAL A 144 -5.84 18.64 4.66
CA VAL A 144 -6.09 19.65 3.62
C VAL A 144 -6.62 19.01 2.33
N LYS A 145 -6.10 17.84 1.94
CA LYS A 145 -6.61 17.10 0.78
C LYS A 145 -8.05 16.61 0.97
N ILE A 146 -8.39 16.15 2.17
CA ILE A 146 -9.79 15.80 2.52
C ILE A 146 -10.70 17.01 2.34
N GLN A 147 -10.32 18.17 2.89
CA GLN A 147 -11.09 19.41 2.82
C GLN A 147 -11.27 19.92 1.38
N ASN A 148 -10.33 19.64 0.50
CA ASN A 148 -10.36 20.01 -0.91
C ASN A 148 -10.99 18.92 -1.82
N GLU A 149 -11.58 17.86 -1.25
CA GLU A 149 -12.14 16.73 -1.99
C GLU A 149 -11.12 16.00 -2.90
N GLN A 150 -9.83 16.13 -2.57
CA GLN A 150 -8.71 15.48 -3.28
C GLN A 150 -8.33 14.13 -2.65
N PHE A 151 -9.29 13.50 -1.98
CA PHE A 151 -9.07 12.29 -1.20
C PHE A 151 -10.27 11.36 -1.40
N LEU A 152 -10.03 10.11 -1.82
CA LEU A 152 -11.06 9.10 -1.98
C LEU A 152 -10.54 7.75 -1.49
N ILE A 153 -11.11 7.23 -0.40
CA ILE A 153 -10.71 5.95 0.18
C ILE A 153 -11.89 4.99 0.24
N TYR A 154 -11.68 3.79 -0.29
CA TYR A 154 -12.55 2.64 -0.10
C TYR A 154 -12.03 1.78 1.04
N SER A 155 -12.87 1.49 2.01
CA SER A 155 -12.51 0.72 3.21
C SER A 155 -13.53 -0.35 3.54
N THR A 156 -13.26 -1.15 4.57
CA THR A 156 -14.16 -2.20 5.03
C THR A 156 -14.74 -1.88 6.41
N ARG A 157 -15.91 -2.45 6.69
CA ARG A 157 -16.51 -2.41 8.02
C ARG A 157 -15.61 -3.10 9.05
N GLU A 158 -15.00 -4.20 8.66
CA GLU A 158 -14.15 -5.03 9.51
C GLU A 158 -12.91 -4.25 9.98
N GLY A 159 -12.26 -3.50 9.08
CA GLY A 159 -11.12 -2.65 9.43
C GLY A 159 -11.50 -1.56 10.40
N LEU A 160 -12.62 -0.86 10.18
CA LEU A 160 -13.09 0.15 11.12
C LEU A 160 -13.43 -0.44 12.51
N LEU A 161 -14.05 -1.61 12.55
CA LEU A 161 -14.33 -2.32 13.79
C LEU A 161 -13.05 -2.75 14.51
N GLN A 162 -12.02 -3.16 13.78
CA GLN A 162 -10.74 -3.52 14.36
C GLN A 162 -10.07 -2.32 15.04
N PHE A 163 -10.03 -1.16 14.38
CA PHE A 163 -9.59 0.08 15.00
C PHE A 163 -10.40 0.43 16.25
N ALA A 164 -11.72 0.38 16.14
CA ALA A 164 -12.61 0.70 17.27
C ALA A 164 -12.35 -0.20 18.50
N LYS A 165 -12.00 -1.48 18.30
CA LYS A 165 -11.68 -2.41 19.38
C LYS A 165 -10.32 -2.19 20.00
N THR A 166 -9.31 -1.96 19.18
CA THR A 166 -7.91 -1.97 19.62
C THR A 166 -7.35 -0.59 19.94
N GLY A 167 -7.88 0.46 19.32
CA GLY A 167 -7.26 1.78 19.35
C GLY A 167 -5.94 1.86 18.58
N LEU A 168 -5.67 0.84 17.75
CA LEU A 168 -4.47 0.77 16.90
C LEU A 168 -4.89 0.89 15.44
N THR A 169 -4.10 1.59 14.63
CA THR A 169 -4.28 1.70 13.19
C THR A 169 -3.26 0.85 12.43
N ASP A 170 -3.67 0.28 11.32
CA ASP A 170 -2.79 -0.47 10.44
C ASP A 170 -1.79 0.42 9.67
N GLU A 171 -2.06 1.73 9.61
CA GLU A 171 -1.23 2.70 8.85
C GLU A 171 0.07 3.06 9.57
N ILE A 172 0.09 3.02 10.90
CA ILE A 172 1.24 3.39 11.71
C ILE A 172 1.73 2.17 12.49
N PRO A 173 3.03 1.85 12.46
CA PRO A 173 3.58 0.79 13.33
C PRO A 173 3.36 1.12 14.81
N GLU A 174 2.96 0.12 15.59
CA GLU A 174 2.68 0.23 17.03
C GLU A 174 3.87 0.77 17.86
N ILE A 175 5.09 0.65 17.34
CA ILE A 175 6.27 1.19 18.00
C ILE A 175 6.26 2.74 18.09
N PHE A 176 5.51 3.43 17.20
CA PHE A 176 5.53 4.89 17.14
C PHE A 176 4.53 5.56 18.06
N TYR A 177 3.53 4.84 18.58
CA TYR A 177 2.46 5.44 19.37
C TYR A 177 1.84 4.45 20.36
N HIS A 178 1.10 4.98 21.32
CA HIS A 178 0.33 4.19 22.28
C HIS A 178 -1.11 4.00 21.77
N PRO A 179 -1.77 2.86 22.11
CA PRO A 179 -3.16 2.65 21.74
C PRO A 179 -4.05 3.80 22.21
N LEU A 180 -4.97 4.23 21.36
CA LEU A 180 -5.89 5.33 21.67
C LEU A 180 -6.92 4.93 22.74
N THR A 181 -7.23 5.88 23.62
CA THR A 181 -8.33 5.73 24.57
C THR A 181 -9.69 5.66 23.86
N VAL A 182 -10.74 5.29 24.57
CA VAL A 182 -12.11 5.25 23.99
C VAL A 182 -12.52 6.63 23.48
N GLU A 183 -12.24 7.68 24.25
CA GLU A 183 -12.57 9.07 23.92
C GLU A 183 -11.85 9.52 22.64
N GLN A 184 -10.56 9.23 22.53
CA GLN A 184 -9.74 9.53 21.35
C GLN A 184 -10.22 8.76 20.11
N ARG A 185 -10.61 7.49 20.26
CA ARG A 185 -11.21 6.70 19.17
C ARG A 185 -12.52 7.32 18.69
N ILE A 186 -13.38 7.76 19.60
CA ILE A 186 -14.65 8.42 19.26
C ILE A 186 -14.39 9.73 18.51
N GLU A 187 -13.40 10.51 18.92
CA GLU A 187 -13.00 11.75 18.22
C GLU A 187 -12.62 11.46 16.76
N ILE A 188 -11.75 10.47 16.53
CA ILE A 188 -11.35 10.05 15.18
C ILE A 188 -12.55 9.54 14.38
N LEU A 189 -13.40 8.70 14.98
CA LEU A 189 -14.59 8.17 14.32
C LEU A 189 -15.58 9.27 13.90
N ASN A 190 -15.70 10.35 14.66
CA ASN A 190 -16.48 11.52 14.25
C ASN A 190 -15.90 12.18 13.00
N GLY A 191 -14.58 12.26 12.87
CA GLY A 191 -13.91 12.70 11.64
C GLY A 191 -14.18 11.77 10.45
N VAL A 192 -14.08 10.46 10.65
CA VAL A 192 -14.44 9.46 9.64
C VAL A 192 -15.90 9.61 9.20
N ARG A 193 -16.82 9.83 10.14
CA ARG A 193 -18.24 10.06 9.86
C ARG A 193 -18.45 11.25 8.93
N GLN A 194 -17.78 12.38 9.20
CA GLN A 194 -17.84 13.56 8.33
C GLN A 194 -17.32 13.26 6.92
N CYS A 195 -16.22 12.49 6.79
CA CYS A 195 -15.70 12.06 5.49
C CYS A 195 -16.65 11.12 4.74
N CYS A 196 -17.46 10.34 5.46
CA CYS A 196 -18.54 9.56 4.83
C CYS A 196 -19.64 10.47 4.28
N GLU A 197 -20.02 11.53 5.00
CA GLU A 197 -21.05 12.50 4.56
C GLU A 197 -20.66 13.21 3.26
N THR A 198 -19.37 13.52 3.09
CA THR A 198 -18.85 14.15 1.86
C THR A 198 -18.53 13.14 0.76
N GLY A 199 -18.58 11.83 1.05
CA GLY A 199 -18.25 10.76 0.09
C GLY A 199 -16.76 10.55 -0.14
N VAL A 200 -15.91 11.21 0.65
CA VAL A 200 -14.45 11.03 0.67
C VAL A 200 -14.09 9.62 1.16
N TYR A 201 -14.82 9.10 2.16
CA TYR A 201 -14.69 7.70 2.59
C TYR A 201 -15.92 6.89 2.18
N ARG A 202 -15.68 5.72 1.62
CA ARG A 202 -16.70 4.79 1.14
C ARG A 202 -16.45 3.40 1.69
N PHE A 203 -17.44 2.82 2.33
CA PHE A 203 -17.34 1.46 2.84
C PHE A 203 -17.81 0.42 1.82
N LEU A 204 -16.95 -0.55 1.54
CA LEU A 204 -17.26 -1.67 0.65
C LEU A 204 -18.38 -2.53 1.26
N GLN A 205 -19.28 -3.04 0.40
CA GLN A 205 -20.34 -3.95 0.82
C GLN A 205 -19.84 -5.35 1.12
N LYS A 206 -18.67 -5.72 0.59
CA LYS A 206 -18.06 -7.04 0.79
C LYS A 206 -16.65 -6.85 1.38
N PRO A 207 -16.23 -7.72 2.29
CA PRO A 207 -14.88 -7.70 2.81
C PRO A 207 -13.85 -8.00 1.70
N LEU A 208 -12.63 -7.53 1.88
CA LEU A 208 -11.49 -7.81 0.99
C LEU A 208 -10.85 -9.17 1.30
N SER A 209 -11.67 -10.23 1.36
CA SER A 209 -11.30 -11.56 1.87
C SER A 209 -10.20 -12.28 1.07
N HIS A 210 -9.92 -11.84 -0.15
CA HIS A 210 -8.88 -12.41 -1.01
C HIS A 210 -7.57 -11.63 -0.98
N LEU A 211 -7.52 -10.51 -0.24
CA LEU A 211 -6.33 -9.70 -0.06
C LEU A 211 -5.74 -9.93 1.35
N PRO A 212 -4.45 -9.68 1.55
CA PRO A 212 -3.87 -9.61 2.89
C PRO A 212 -4.67 -8.66 3.77
N HIS A 213 -4.93 -9.05 5.03
CA HIS A 213 -5.81 -8.32 5.95
C HIS A 213 -5.42 -6.87 6.20
N ASN A 214 -4.19 -6.51 5.90
CA ASN A 214 -3.60 -5.19 6.12
C ASN A 214 -2.95 -4.64 4.85
N LEU A 215 -3.47 -5.00 3.67
CA LEU A 215 -3.02 -4.43 2.40
C LEU A 215 -3.66 -3.07 2.19
N HIS A 216 -2.84 -2.05 2.19
CA HIS A 216 -3.20 -0.68 1.78
C HIS A 216 -2.68 -0.44 0.37
N PHE A 217 -3.52 -0.02 -0.52
CA PHE A 217 -3.15 0.38 -1.87
C PHE A 217 -3.62 1.80 -2.13
N CYS A 218 -2.69 2.69 -2.40
CA CYS A 218 -2.97 4.10 -2.68
C CYS A 218 -2.32 4.54 -3.99
N ILE A 219 -2.96 5.45 -4.67
CA ILE A 219 -2.46 6.12 -5.87
C ILE A 219 -2.40 7.61 -5.61
N ARG A 220 -1.28 8.24 -5.97
CA ARG A 220 -1.06 9.68 -5.93
C ARG A 220 -0.45 10.11 -7.24
N GLY A 221 -1.13 10.98 -7.98
CA GLY A 221 -0.68 11.35 -9.31
C GLY A 221 -0.40 10.12 -10.18
N THR A 222 0.84 9.94 -10.60
CA THR A 222 1.30 8.82 -11.44
C THR A 222 1.98 7.69 -10.66
N MET A 223 1.96 7.74 -9.34
CA MET A 223 2.60 6.74 -8.48
C MET A 223 1.59 5.92 -7.70
N GLY A 224 1.81 4.61 -7.66
CA GLY A 224 1.08 3.70 -6.78
C GLY A 224 1.94 3.28 -5.60
N SER A 225 1.31 3.05 -4.45
CA SER A 225 1.97 2.52 -3.26
C SER A 225 1.15 1.39 -2.66
N MET A 226 1.78 0.28 -2.37
CA MET A 226 1.22 -0.82 -1.60
C MET A 226 1.95 -0.94 -0.28
N VAL A 227 1.20 -0.95 0.81
CA VAL A 227 1.73 -1.15 2.16
C VAL A 227 1.06 -2.38 2.76
N PHE A 228 1.83 -3.29 3.31
CA PHE A 228 1.30 -4.48 3.98
C PHE A 228 2.26 -5.02 5.03
N ARG A 229 1.75 -5.82 5.97
CA ARG A 229 2.57 -6.58 6.92
C ARG A 229 2.82 -7.97 6.37
N ASN A 230 4.08 -8.41 6.41
CA ASN A 230 4.41 -9.80 6.09
C ASN A 230 4.11 -10.73 7.28
N ASN A 231 4.29 -12.04 7.08
CA ASN A 231 4.06 -13.06 8.11
C ASN A 231 4.97 -12.92 9.36
N THR A 232 6.00 -12.09 9.30
CA THR A 232 6.89 -11.79 10.43
C THR A 232 6.53 -10.48 11.13
N GLY A 233 5.44 -9.82 10.73
CA GLY A 233 4.98 -8.54 11.29
C GLY A 233 5.71 -7.30 10.74
N GLN A 234 6.65 -7.47 9.80
CA GLN A 234 7.34 -6.34 9.18
C GLN A 234 6.42 -5.61 8.19
N ILE A 235 6.41 -4.30 8.26
CA ILE A 235 5.76 -3.47 7.24
C ILE A 235 6.66 -3.41 6.00
N ILE A 236 6.05 -3.68 4.86
CA ILE A 236 6.68 -3.60 3.55
C ILE A 236 5.95 -2.55 2.74
N VAL A 237 6.70 -1.63 2.19
CA VAL A 237 6.22 -0.62 1.26
C VAL A 237 6.72 -0.99 -0.14
N LEU A 238 5.81 -1.09 -1.09
CA LEU A 238 6.10 -1.28 -2.51
C LEU A 238 5.65 -0.05 -3.28
N ASN A 239 6.59 0.68 -3.84
CA ASN A 239 6.26 1.80 -4.73
C ASN A 239 6.17 1.28 -6.16
N ILE A 240 5.07 1.57 -6.83
CA ILE A 240 4.78 1.18 -8.20
C ILE A 240 4.99 2.41 -9.09
N GLU A 241 6.03 2.38 -9.90
CA GLU A 241 6.41 3.47 -10.81
C GLU A 241 5.92 3.23 -12.26
N GLU A 242 5.29 2.07 -12.51
CA GLU A 242 4.77 1.73 -13.82
C GLU A 242 3.45 2.46 -14.07
N THR A 243 3.50 3.48 -14.92
CA THR A 243 2.41 4.46 -15.10
C THR A 243 1.15 3.87 -15.73
N CYS A 244 1.27 2.89 -16.64
CA CYS A 244 0.08 2.27 -17.26
C CYS A 244 -0.71 1.46 -16.23
N LEU A 245 -0.02 0.70 -15.37
CA LEU A 245 -0.66 -0.06 -14.31
C LEU A 245 -1.33 0.86 -13.30
N VAL A 246 -0.63 1.92 -12.88
CA VAL A 246 -1.18 2.93 -11.97
C VAL A 246 -2.42 3.57 -12.55
N SER A 247 -2.40 3.92 -13.86
CA SER A 247 -3.55 4.49 -14.55
C SER A 247 -4.75 3.54 -14.61
N ILE A 248 -4.51 2.24 -14.85
CA ILE A 248 -5.57 1.22 -14.87
C ILE A 248 -6.22 1.08 -13.48
N PHE A 249 -5.42 1.05 -12.42
CA PHE A 249 -5.95 0.98 -11.06
C PHE A 249 -6.69 2.25 -10.67
N ARG A 250 -6.19 3.43 -11.08
CA ARG A 250 -6.88 4.70 -10.86
C ARG A 250 -8.24 4.69 -11.52
N ASP A 251 -8.30 4.39 -12.80
CA ASP A 251 -9.55 4.32 -13.57
C ASP A 251 -10.55 3.34 -12.92
N TYR A 252 -10.07 2.17 -12.48
CA TYR A 252 -10.91 1.20 -11.79
C TYR A 252 -11.50 1.75 -10.48
N LEU A 253 -10.70 2.44 -9.64
CA LEU A 253 -11.15 2.99 -8.37
C LEU A 253 -12.07 4.20 -8.57
N GLU A 254 -11.77 5.10 -9.50
CA GLU A 254 -12.59 6.27 -9.81
C GLU A 254 -13.97 5.87 -10.36
N HIS A 255 -14.02 4.81 -11.16
CA HIS A 255 -15.24 4.30 -11.78
C HIS A 255 -15.79 3.04 -11.10
N MET A 256 -15.47 2.82 -9.84
CA MET A 256 -15.97 1.67 -9.10
C MET A 256 -17.50 1.65 -9.10
N ASN A 257 -18.07 0.47 -9.42
CA ASN A 257 -19.52 0.30 -9.49
C ASN A 257 -20.17 0.73 -8.15
N PRO A 258 -21.14 1.66 -8.15
CA PRO A 258 -21.84 2.09 -6.95
C PRO A 258 -22.47 0.96 -6.13
N ALA A 259 -22.81 -0.16 -6.75
CA ALA A 259 -23.29 -1.35 -6.05
C ALA A 259 -22.21 -2.07 -5.23
N SER A 260 -20.92 -1.68 -5.35
CA SER A 260 -19.82 -2.29 -4.61
C SER A 260 -19.58 -1.67 -3.24
N TYR A 261 -20.14 -0.49 -2.96
CA TYR A 261 -19.98 0.22 -1.69
C TYR A 261 -21.32 0.72 -1.13
N CYS A 262 -21.34 1.07 0.14
CA CYS A 262 -22.53 1.57 0.83
C CYS A 262 -22.90 2.97 0.36
N SER A 263 -24.20 3.31 0.42
CA SER A 263 -24.62 4.71 0.29
C SER A 263 -24.08 5.53 1.46
N THR A 264 -24.04 6.85 1.29
CA THR A 264 -23.61 7.80 2.33
C THR A 264 -24.36 7.58 3.64
N GLU A 265 -25.69 7.42 3.58
CA GLU A 265 -26.53 7.21 4.76
C GLU A 265 -26.14 5.93 5.51
N LYS A 266 -25.94 4.82 4.77
CA LYS A 266 -25.51 3.55 5.38
C LYS A 266 -24.11 3.61 5.94
N ALA A 267 -23.21 4.35 5.31
CA ALA A 267 -21.85 4.54 5.79
C ALA A 267 -21.83 5.34 7.10
N THR A 268 -22.59 6.44 7.18
CA THR A 268 -22.73 7.22 8.42
C THR A 268 -23.42 6.44 9.52
N GLU A 269 -24.51 5.72 9.24
CA GLU A 269 -25.18 4.82 10.20
C GLU A 269 -24.24 3.77 10.77
N LEU A 270 -23.36 3.20 9.95
CA LEU A 270 -22.35 2.23 10.39
C LEU A 270 -21.38 2.85 11.40
N VAL A 271 -20.86 4.06 11.12
CA VAL A 271 -19.93 4.74 12.03
C VAL A 271 -20.65 5.14 13.31
N ASP A 272 -21.88 5.67 13.25
CA ASP A 272 -22.70 6.01 14.39
C ASP A 272 -22.97 4.80 15.30
N GLN A 273 -23.25 3.63 14.71
CA GLN A 273 -23.41 2.39 15.47
C GLN A 273 -22.13 2.03 16.24
N ILE A 274 -20.96 2.11 15.59
CA ILE A 274 -19.67 1.79 16.22
C ILE A 274 -19.37 2.77 17.36
N ILE A 275 -19.62 4.06 17.18
CA ILE A 275 -19.47 5.07 18.23
C ILE A 275 -20.38 4.74 19.43
N ASN A 276 -21.64 4.42 19.19
CA ASN A 276 -22.59 4.04 20.23
C ASN A 276 -22.15 2.77 20.96
N ASP A 277 -21.61 1.79 20.25
CA ASP A 277 -21.13 0.54 20.85
C ASP A 277 -19.89 0.79 21.74
N LEU A 278 -18.97 1.67 21.33
CA LEU A 278 -17.84 2.12 22.14
C LEU A 278 -18.32 2.84 23.42
N GLN A 279 -19.23 3.80 23.30
CA GLN A 279 -19.77 4.56 24.44
C GLN A 279 -20.47 3.67 25.48
N ASN A 280 -21.05 2.55 25.02
CA ASN A 280 -21.76 1.61 25.85
C ASN A 280 -20.91 0.39 26.28
N ASN A 281 -19.59 0.40 26.04
CA ASN A 281 -18.65 -0.71 26.32
C ASN A 281 -19.13 -2.05 25.72
N ARG A 282 -19.62 -2.05 24.49
CA ARG A 282 -20.07 -3.24 23.79
C ARG A 282 -18.99 -3.84 22.86
N ILE A 283 -17.96 -3.07 22.60
CA ILE A 283 -16.77 -3.45 21.80
C ILE A 283 -15.49 -2.95 22.47
#